data_7f8881f1b75407cc3398b22812dfe4b1
#
_entry.id   7f8881f1b75407cc3398b22812dfe4b1
#
_cell.length_a   1.000
_cell.length_b   1.000
_cell.length_c   1.000
_cell.angle_alpha   90.00
_cell.angle_beta   90.00
_cell.angle_gamma   90.00
#
_symmetry.space_group_name_H-M   'P 1'
#
loop_
_entity.id
_entity.type
_entity.pdbx_description
1 polymer ?
#
loop_
_entity_poly.entity_id
_entity_poly.type
_entity_poly.pdbx_seq_one_letter_code
_entity_poly.pdbx_strand_id
1 'polypeptide(L)'
;KKLIESGIPFVCMERNILGDGIDAVEFRDREAIFKGTDYLLECGHKNILFLRESLKSTTRDERTRGFLLALEEHGINTNDANISDINIESGADNCILEIQKAMRRYMPTAIMAGGNRITLYLMKTMRDRGIECPEEISVVGFGDEGWSELTYPPLTILKRDVEGLSRRAVNMLFEKINTGHVIEQDYYADVELIIRKSTRMLDNGPFGEEAATPESIVITKEEKSRLRAGNFRVAISFHYTGTSWAELHEKGIRDELEQYGIDIISVTDAHFDASLQNAQLEGIRLQKPDAVIAIPADDKETKEQFRELAKVSKLVFLSNVPENMEKNSYVCCVSVNEIENGVNVGRMMGEYCKGKHVEAGFIIHGCDLYRITGIP
;
A
#
# COMPACT_ATOMS: atom_id res chain seq x y z
N LYS A 1 39.67 4.30 -21.22
CA LYS A 1 41.03 3.90 -21.67
C LYS A 1 42.05 5.00 -21.42
N LYS A 2 41.92 6.21 -22.04
CA LYS A 2 42.89 7.31 -21.88
C LYS A 2 43.18 7.68 -20.41
N LEU A 3 42.17 7.65 -19.55
CA LEU A 3 42.29 7.97 -18.12
C LEU A 3 43.12 6.89 -17.38
N ILE A 4 42.87 5.61 -17.66
CA ILE A 4 43.65 4.47 -17.13
C ILE A 4 45.09 4.54 -17.60
N GLU A 5 45.32 4.82 -18.87
CA GLU A 5 46.63 4.90 -19.48
C GLU A 5 47.45 6.11 -19.00
N SER A 6 46.80 7.16 -18.48
CA SER A 6 47.47 8.38 -18.02
C SER A 6 48.21 8.22 -16.67
N GLY A 7 47.94 7.14 -15.94
CA GLY A 7 48.49 6.91 -14.58
C GLY A 7 47.98 7.90 -13.52
N ILE A 8 46.99 8.73 -13.85
CA ILE A 8 46.40 9.66 -12.91
C ILE A 8 45.48 8.87 -11.94
N PRO A 9 45.66 8.98 -10.61
CA PRO A 9 44.75 8.38 -9.66
C PRO A 9 43.33 8.92 -9.84
N PHE A 10 42.33 8.02 -9.89
CA PHE A 10 40.91 8.39 -9.95
C PHE A 10 40.05 7.35 -9.25
N VAL A 11 38.84 7.75 -8.84
CA VAL A 11 37.80 6.93 -8.29
C VAL A 11 36.51 7.24 -9.07
N CYS A 12 35.78 6.23 -9.48
CA CYS A 12 34.48 6.41 -10.09
C CYS A 12 33.40 6.70 -9.01
N MET A 13 32.43 7.54 -9.33
CA MET A 13 31.33 7.87 -8.44
C MET A 13 29.99 7.68 -9.16
N GLU A 14 29.06 7.00 -8.50
CA GLU A 14 27.69 6.65 -8.95
C GLU A 14 27.60 5.70 -10.16
N ARG A 15 28.59 5.66 -11.01
CA ARG A 15 28.59 4.78 -12.20
C ARG A 15 30.00 4.24 -12.47
N ASN A 16 30.17 2.95 -12.33
CA ASN A 16 31.39 2.31 -12.79
C ASN A 16 31.26 1.98 -14.29
N ILE A 17 31.61 2.95 -15.13
CA ILE A 17 31.56 2.80 -16.60
C ILE A 17 32.80 2.12 -17.20
N LEU A 18 33.80 1.83 -16.38
CA LEU A 18 35.11 1.33 -16.82
C LEU A 18 35.28 -0.17 -16.56
N GLY A 19 34.38 -0.77 -15.77
CA GLY A 19 34.36 -2.21 -15.49
C GLY A 19 35.16 -2.63 -14.26
N ASP A 20 35.39 -3.93 -14.14
CA ASP A 20 36.04 -4.55 -12.97
C ASP A 20 37.47 -4.05 -12.76
N GLY A 21 37.87 -3.92 -11.51
CA GLY A 21 39.22 -3.49 -11.11
C GLY A 21 39.41 -1.97 -11.08
N ILE A 22 38.34 -1.19 -11.20
CA ILE A 22 38.35 0.26 -11.01
C ILE A 22 37.70 0.59 -9.68
N ASP A 23 38.39 1.34 -8.85
CA ASP A 23 37.84 1.81 -7.57
C ASP A 23 36.59 2.64 -7.78
N ALA A 24 35.49 2.28 -7.15
CA ALA A 24 34.20 2.92 -7.33
C ALA A 24 33.47 3.11 -5.99
N VAL A 25 32.66 4.14 -5.94
CA VAL A 25 31.65 4.33 -4.90
C VAL A 25 30.28 4.44 -5.56
N GLU A 26 29.36 3.61 -5.19
CA GLU A 26 28.03 3.47 -5.79
C GLU A 26 26.96 3.37 -4.70
N PHE A 27 25.69 3.52 -5.11
CA PHE A 27 24.55 3.21 -4.25
C PHE A 27 24.06 1.79 -4.51
N ARG A 28 23.43 1.19 -3.50
CA ARG A 28 22.69 -0.09 -3.62
C ARG A 28 21.37 0.12 -4.35
N ASP A 29 21.45 0.50 -5.62
CA ASP A 29 20.28 0.91 -6.42
C ASP A 29 19.26 -0.22 -6.60
N ARG A 30 19.71 -1.48 -6.69
CA ARG A 30 18.82 -2.65 -6.79
C ARG A 30 18.01 -2.81 -5.51
N GLU A 31 18.66 -2.83 -4.37
CA GLU A 31 18.04 -2.95 -3.06
C GLU A 31 17.14 -1.76 -2.75
N ALA A 32 17.51 -0.57 -3.22
CA ALA A 32 16.70 0.64 -3.07
C ALA A 32 15.35 0.52 -3.78
N ILE A 33 15.37 0.20 -5.07
CA ILE A 33 14.12 0.06 -5.85
C ILE A 33 13.32 -1.15 -5.37
N PHE A 34 14.00 -2.23 -4.96
CA PHE A 34 13.33 -3.36 -4.32
C PHE A 34 12.53 -2.91 -3.10
N LYS A 35 13.15 -2.24 -2.13
CA LYS A 35 12.48 -1.72 -0.92
C LYS A 35 11.28 -0.81 -1.23
N GLY A 36 11.43 0.12 -2.19
CA GLY A 36 10.34 1.02 -2.56
C GLY A 36 9.18 0.32 -3.26
N THR A 37 9.47 -0.70 -4.08
CA THR A 37 8.47 -1.50 -4.78
C THR A 37 7.77 -2.47 -3.83
N ASP A 38 8.54 -3.16 -2.98
CA ASP A 38 8.07 -4.06 -1.94
C ASP A 38 7.09 -3.34 -1.01
N TYR A 39 7.46 -2.15 -0.53
CA TYR A 39 6.57 -1.31 0.26
C TYR A 39 5.24 -0.99 -0.45
N LEU A 40 5.25 -0.67 -1.76
CA LEU A 40 4.01 -0.46 -2.51
C LEU A 40 3.17 -1.74 -2.64
N LEU A 41 3.82 -2.89 -2.79
CA LEU A 41 3.15 -4.20 -2.83
C LEU A 41 2.55 -4.56 -1.46
N GLU A 42 3.27 -4.28 -0.36
CA GLU A 42 2.74 -4.41 1.02
C GLU A 42 1.56 -3.46 1.26
N CYS A 43 1.54 -2.28 0.63
CA CYS A 43 0.38 -1.39 0.62
C CYS A 43 -0.81 -1.93 -0.21
N GLY A 44 -0.70 -3.11 -0.82
CA GLY A 44 -1.76 -3.76 -1.59
C GLY A 44 -1.78 -3.40 -3.08
N HIS A 45 -0.89 -2.53 -3.55
CA HIS A 45 -0.83 -2.17 -4.97
C HIS A 45 -0.29 -3.33 -5.81
N LYS A 46 -1.07 -3.84 -6.75
CA LYS A 46 -0.64 -4.88 -7.71
C LYS A 46 -0.35 -4.31 -9.10
N ASN A 47 -0.96 -3.17 -9.42
CA ASN A 47 -0.75 -2.46 -10.70
C ASN A 47 0.21 -1.28 -10.49
N ILE A 48 1.51 -1.58 -10.43
CA ILE A 48 2.57 -0.60 -10.19
C ILE A 48 3.27 -0.29 -11.51
N LEU A 49 3.37 1.01 -11.86
CA LEU A 49 4.14 1.48 -13.01
C LEU A 49 5.55 1.90 -12.56
N PHE A 50 6.57 1.28 -13.14
CA PHE A 50 7.95 1.72 -12.97
C PHE A 50 8.37 2.66 -14.10
N LEU A 51 8.66 3.91 -13.76
CA LEU A 51 9.21 4.90 -14.68
C LEU A 51 10.73 4.92 -14.56
N ARG A 52 11.44 4.50 -15.58
CA ARG A 52 12.91 4.47 -15.59
C ARG A 52 13.51 5.35 -16.69
N GLU A 53 14.79 5.71 -16.53
CA GLU A 53 15.51 6.44 -17.58
C GLU A 53 15.71 5.56 -18.83
N SER A 54 15.54 6.15 -20.02
CA SER A 54 15.72 5.44 -21.29
C SER A 54 17.21 5.13 -21.58
N LEU A 55 18.13 5.93 -21.03
CA LEU A 55 19.57 5.73 -21.23
C LEU A 55 20.02 4.43 -20.58
N LYS A 56 20.59 3.52 -21.40
CA LYS A 56 21.14 2.26 -20.91
C LYS A 56 22.38 2.52 -20.03
N SER A 57 22.32 2.04 -18.80
CA SER A 57 23.39 2.13 -17.82
C SER A 57 23.29 0.98 -16.81
N THR A 58 24.38 0.64 -16.15
CA THR A 58 24.40 -0.34 -15.05
C THR A 58 23.39 0.04 -13.95
N THR A 59 23.39 1.30 -13.56
CA THR A 59 22.42 1.86 -12.58
C THR A 59 20.97 1.61 -13.00
N ARG A 60 20.61 1.88 -14.26
CA ARG A 60 19.26 1.62 -14.78
C ARG A 60 18.92 0.14 -14.72
N ASP A 61 19.85 -0.71 -15.10
CA ASP A 61 19.63 -2.15 -15.16
C ASP A 61 19.51 -2.73 -13.74
N GLU A 62 20.31 -2.28 -12.76
CA GLU A 62 20.18 -2.67 -11.37
C GLU A 62 18.84 -2.21 -10.76
N ARG A 63 18.40 -0.97 -11.03
CA ARG A 63 17.07 -0.48 -10.60
C ARG A 63 15.94 -1.33 -11.18
N THR A 64 16.06 -1.69 -12.47
CA THR A 64 15.07 -2.57 -13.12
C THR A 64 15.04 -3.95 -12.48
N ARG A 65 16.19 -4.53 -12.15
CA ARG A 65 16.29 -5.81 -11.45
C ARG A 65 15.64 -5.76 -10.08
N GLY A 66 15.84 -4.67 -9.33
CA GLY A 66 15.19 -4.46 -8.04
C GLY A 66 13.66 -4.44 -8.14
N PHE A 67 13.13 -3.73 -9.15
CA PHE A 67 11.69 -3.70 -9.41
C PHE A 67 11.13 -5.10 -9.73
N LEU A 68 11.76 -5.82 -10.64
CA LEU A 68 11.31 -7.15 -11.06
C LEU A 68 11.41 -8.18 -9.92
N LEU A 69 12.48 -8.11 -9.11
CA LEU A 69 12.66 -9.00 -7.96
C LEU A 69 11.54 -8.82 -6.93
N ALA A 70 11.14 -7.58 -6.62
CA ALA A 70 10.04 -7.32 -5.70
C ALA A 70 8.71 -7.90 -6.23
N LEU A 71 8.42 -7.74 -7.53
CA LEU A 71 7.23 -8.36 -8.12
C LEU A 71 7.26 -9.89 -8.02
N GLU A 72 8.43 -10.51 -8.27
CA GLU A 72 8.60 -11.96 -8.20
C GLU A 72 8.38 -12.50 -6.78
N GLU A 73 8.92 -11.83 -5.75
CA GLU A 73 8.71 -12.23 -4.34
C GLU A 73 7.25 -12.16 -3.90
N HIS A 74 6.47 -11.26 -4.51
CA HIS A 74 5.01 -11.18 -4.28
C HIS A 74 4.19 -12.03 -5.27
N GLY A 75 4.82 -12.93 -6.03
CA GLY A 75 4.15 -13.85 -6.95
C GLY A 75 3.53 -13.19 -8.19
N ILE A 76 3.95 -11.98 -8.54
CA ILE A 76 3.50 -11.27 -9.74
C ILE A 76 4.41 -11.65 -10.91
N ASN A 77 3.82 -12.04 -12.03
CA ASN A 77 4.56 -12.43 -13.21
C ASN A 77 5.33 -11.24 -13.80
N THR A 78 6.65 -11.33 -13.84
CA THR A 78 7.54 -10.25 -14.33
C THR A 78 7.37 -9.94 -15.81
N ASN A 79 6.80 -10.84 -16.61
CA ASN A 79 6.47 -10.57 -18.01
C ASN A 79 5.33 -9.56 -18.17
N ASP A 80 4.49 -9.41 -17.14
CA ASP A 80 3.37 -8.46 -17.10
C ASP A 80 3.76 -7.16 -16.40
N ALA A 81 5.06 -6.96 -16.12
CA ALA A 81 5.56 -5.79 -15.42
C ALA A 81 5.35 -4.50 -16.23
N ASN A 82 4.72 -3.51 -15.60
CA ASN A 82 4.47 -2.20 -16.21
C ASN A 82 5.72 -1.32 -16.09
N ILE A 83 6.53 -1.27 -17.14
CA ILE A 83 7.75 -0.46 -17.19
C ILE A 83 7.67 0.51 -18.38
N SER A 84 8.02 1.77 -18.15
CA SER A 84 8.10 2.78 -19.20
C SER A 84 9.44 3.52 -19.15
N ASP A 85 10.07 3.60 -20.32
CA ASP A 85 11.30 4.37 -20.51
C ASP A 85 10.99 5.85 -20.73
N ILE A 86 11.65 6.72 -19.97
CA ILE A 86 11.53 8.18 -20.04
C ILE A 86 12.86 8.76 -20.51
N ASN A 87 12.85 9.48 -21.62
CA ASN A 87 14.05 10.12 -22.15
C ASN A 87 14.27 11.48 -21.49
N ILE A 88 15.01 11.51 -20.38
CA ILE A 88 15.27 12.73 -19.61
C ILE A 88 16.07 13.80 -20.39
N GLU A 89 16.76 13.43 -21.47
CA GLU A 89 17.52 14.36 -22.31
C GLU A 89 16.64 15.04 -23.39
N SER A 90 15.42 14.56 -23.60
CA SER A 90 14.50 15.11 -24.62
C SER A 90 13.82 16.44 -24.18
N GLY A 91 14.10 16.90 -22.97
CA GLY A 91 13.49 18.10 -22.40
C GLY A 91 12.23 17.80 -21.58
N ALA A 92 11.87 18.77 -20.72
CA ALA A 92 10.79 18.59 -19.72
C ALA A 92 9.44 18.26 -20.35
N ASP A 93 9.05 18.95 -21.43
CA ASP A 93 7.73 18.76 -22.06
C ASP A 93 7.58 17.37 -22.66
N ASN A 94 8.64 16.83 -23.29
CA ASN A 94 8.63 15.50 -23.83
C ASN A 94 8.58 14.44 -22.70
N CYS A 95 9.34 14.62 -21.62
CA CYS A 95 9.26 13.74 -20.45
C CYS A 95 7.84 13.69 -19.87
N ILE A 96 7.19 14.84 -19.69
CA ILE A 96 5.81 14.94 -19.22
C ILE A 96 4.87 14.20 -20.16
N LEU A 97 5.04 14.36 -21.48
CA LEU A 97 4.21 13.66 -22.48
C LEU A 97 4.39 12.14 -22.41
N GLU A 98 5.64 11.66 -22.26
CA GLU A 98 5.93 10.22 -22.12
C GLU A 98 5.32 9.65 -20.83
N ILE A 99 5.44 10.35 -19.71
CA ILE A 99 4.80 9.97 -18.44
C ILE A 99 3.29 9.88 -18.60
N GLN A 100 2.65 10.89 -19.21
CA GLN A 100 1.21 10.88 -19.46
C GLN A 100 0.76 9.70 -20.34
N LYS A 101 1.53 9.36 -21.37
CA LYS A 101 1.25 8.19 -22.23
C LYS A 101 1.34 6.90 -21.42
N ALA A 102 2.37 6.76 -20.57
CA ALA A 102 2.55 5.60 -19.72
C ALA A 102 1.41 5.44 -18.72
N MET A 103 1.01 6.52 -18.02
CA MET A 103 -0.10 6.50 -17.08
C MET A 103 -1.42 6.10 -17.75
N ARG A 104 -1.73 6.62 -18.95
CA ARG A 104 -2.92 6.23 -19.69
C ARG A 104 -2.89 4.79 -20.19
N ARG A 105 -1.71 4.29 -20.57
CA ARG A 105 -1.54 2.92 -21.08
C ARG A 105 -1.75 1.89 -19.99
N TYR A 106 -1.14 2.12 -18.84
CA TYR A 106 -1.07 1.14 -17.76
C TYR A 106 -2.12 1.35 -16.66
N MET A 107 -2.72 2.55 -16.57
CA MET A 107 -3.70 2.93 -15.53
C MET A 107 -3.27 2.46 -14.13
N PRO A 108 -2.06 2.84 -13.66
CA PRO A 108 -1.49 2.32 -12.43
C PRO A 108 -2.23 2.84 -11.20
N THR A 109 -2.28 2.02 -10.13
CA THR A 109 -2.69 2.46 -8.79
C THR A 109 -1.52 3.04 -7.99
N ALA A 110 -0.28 2.70 -8.39
CA ALA A 110 0.93 3.28 -7.83
C ALA A 110 2.02 3.46 -8.88
N ILE A 111 2.92 4.42 -8.65
CA ILE A 111 4.07 4.68 -9.51
C ILE A 111 5.35 4.67 -8.67
N MET A 112 6.32 3.83 -9.09
CA MET A 112 7.69 3.87 -8.64
C MET A 112 8.51 4.71 -9.60
N ALA A 113 9.02 5.86 -9.16
CA ALA A 113 9.89 6.70 -9.99
C ALA A 113 11.35 6.26 -9.86
N GLY A 114 11.98 5.91 -10.97
CA GLY A 114 13.35 5.38 -11.01
C GLY A 114 14.46 6.44 -11.08
N GLY A 115 14.18 7.70 -10.78
CA GLY A 115 15.17 8.77 -10.78
C GLY A 115 14.61 10.11 -10.34
N ASN A 116 15.49 11.01 -9.85
CA ASN A 116 15.09 12.30 -9.29
C ASN A 116 14.36 13.20 -10.31
N ARG A 117 14.90 13.36 -11.53
CA ARG A 117 14.25 14.15 -12.59
C ARG A 117 12.91 13.56 -13.01
N ILE A 118 12.80 12.22 -13.05
CA ILE A 118 11.52 11.51 -13.32
C ILE A 118 10.52 11.83 -12.22
N THR A 119 10.94 11.77 -10.96
CA THR A 119 10.10 12.12 -9.80
C THR A 119 9.53 13.54 -9.94
N LEU A 120 10.40 14.51 -10.25
CA LEU A 120 9.97 15.89 -10.44
C LEU A 120 8.95 16.05 -11.58
N TYR A 121 9.21 15.44 -12.74
CA TYR A 121 8.30 15.53 -13.89
C TYR A 121 7.00 14.76 -13.66
N LEU A 122 7.03 13.66 -12.91
CA LEU A 122 5.84 12.93 -12.49
C LEU A 122 4.95 13.82 -11.60
N MET A 123 5.50 14.41 -10.55
CA MET A 123 4.74 15.28 -9.64
C MET A 123 4.17 16.50 -10.39
N LYS A 124 4.95 17.09 -11.31
CA LYS A 124 4.45 18.15 -12.17
C LYS A 124 3.30 17.68 -13.06
N THR A 125 3.42 16.49 -13.66
CA THR A 125 2.38 15.89 -14.50
C THR A 125 1.08 15.68 -13.72
N MET A 126 1.17 15.13 -12.53
CA MET A 126 -0.01 14.86 -11.68
C MET A 126 -0.70 16.18 -11.29
N ARG A 127 0.06 17.17 -10.81
CA ARG A 127 -0.48 18.48 -10.48
C ARG A 127 -1.17 19.15 -11.68
N ASP A 128 -0.51 19.19 -12.84
CA ASP A 128 -1.03 19.89 -14.04
C ASP A 128 -2.25 19.16 -14.64
N ARG A 129 -2.51 17.91 -14.26
CA ARG A 129 -3.67 17.10 -14.64
C ARG A 129 -4.74 17.02 -13.57
N GLY A 130 -4.50 17.53 -12.38
CA GLY A 130 -5.41 17.43 -11.24
C GLY A 130 -5.57 15.99 -10.72
N ILE A 131 -4.53 15.14 -10.90
CA ILE A 131 -4.54 13.76 -10.39
C ILE A 131 -4.19 13.80 -8.91
N GLU A 132 -5.05 13.28 -8.08
CA GLU A 132 -4.89 13.30 -6.63
C GLU A 132 -3.91 12.21 -6.16
N CYS A 133 -2.96 12.64 -5.33
CA CYS A 133 -1.97 11.77 -4.70
C CYS A 133 -2.16 11.86 -3.18
N PRO A 134 -2.29 10.74 -2.49
CA PRO A 134 -2.25 9.35 -2.94
C PRO A 134 -3.61 8.77 -3.36
N GLU A 135 -4.69 9.54 -3.35
CA GLU A 135 -6.08 9.09 -3.45
C GLU A 135 -6.33 8.35 -4.77
N GLU A 136 -5.86 8.88 -5.90
CA GLU A 136 -5.96 8.20 -7.19
C GLU A 136 -4.71 7.35 -7.47
N ILE A 137 -3.50 7.91 -7.23
CA ILE A 137 -2.24 7.23 -7.53
C ILE A 137 -1.24 7.47 -6.41
N SER A 138 -0.79 6.40 -5.76
CA SER A 138 0.33 6.41 -4.82
C SER A 138 1.66 6.62 -5.55
N VAL A 139 2.58 7.37 -4.94
CA VAL A 139 3.89 7.65 -5.54
C VAL A 139 5.02 7.38 -4.55
N VAL A 140 5.99 6.58 -4.98
CA VAL A 140 7.32 6.52 -4.37
C VAL A 140 8.33 7.19 -5.29
N GLY A 141 8.95 8.26 -4.80
CA GLY A 141 9.97 9.03 -5.53
C GLY A 141 11.39 8.49 -5.31
N PHE A 142 12.34 9.05 -6.04
CA PHE A 142 13.76 8.70 -5.93
C PHE A 142 14.63 9.96 -5.84
N GLY A 143 15.54 10.00 -4.87
CA GLY A 143 16.42 11.14 -4.61
C GLY A 143 15.77 12.19 -3.71
N ASP A 144 16.44 12.58 -2.64
CA ASP A 144 15.94 13.56 -1.67
C ASP A 144 16.62 14.91 -1.86
N GLU A 145 16.02 15.73 -2.70
CA GLU A 145 16.36 17.15 -2.79
C GLU A 145 15.26 17.91 -2.06
N GLY A 146 15.45 18.37 -0.89
CA GLY A 146 14.55 19.09 0.05
C GLY A 146 13.14 19.53 -0.42
N TRP A 147 12.90 19.64 -1.74
CA TRP A 147 11.59 19.93 -2.31
C TRP A 147 10.57 18.80 -2.11
N SER A 148 11.02 17.55 -1.93
CA SER A 148 10.15 16.38 -1.73
C SER A 148 9.30 16.48 -0.46
N GLU A 149 9.76 17.21 0.54
CA GLU A 149 9.02 17.50 1.78
C GLU A 149 8.03 18.65 1.60
N LEU A 150 8.27 19.52 0.62
CA LEU A 150 7.44 20.69 0.33
C LEU A 150 6.30 20.40 -0.65
N THR A 151 6.24 19.20 -1.22
CA THR A 151 5.10 18.78 -2.05
C THR A 151 3.84 18.59 -1.20
N TYR A 152 2.70 18.68 -1.85
CA TYR A 152 1.44 18.35 -1.22
C TYR A 152 0.77 17.22 -2.00
N PRO A 153 0.67 16.03 -1.38
CA PRO A 153 1.23 15.64 -0.07
C PRO A 153 2.76 15.55 -0.06
N PRO A 154 3.42 15.55 1.12
CA PRO A 154 4.84 15.24 1.25
C PRO A 154 5.17 13.85 0.69
N LEU A 155 6.25 13.75 -0.10
CA LEU A 155 6.54 12.61 -0.93
C LEU A 155 7.28 11.49 -0.17
N THR A 156 6.75 10.26 -0.23
CA THR A 156 7.48 9.04 0.12
C THR A 156 8.61 8.85 -0.86
N ILE A 157 9.85 8.66 -0.38
CA ILE A 157 11.02 8.78 -1.25
C ILE A 157 12.16 7.85 -0.83
N LEU A 158 12.89 7.38 -1.83
CA LEU A 158 14.17 6.70 -1.65
C LEU A 158 15.28 7.74 -1.54
N LYS A 159 15.75 7.98 -0.31
CA LYS A 159 16.77 8.98 0.02
C LYS A 159 18.16 8.39 -0.10
N ARG A 160 19.06 9.11 -0.79
CA ARG A 160 20.45 8.78 -0.95
C ARG A 160 21.34 9.71 -0.13
N ASP A 161 22.30 9.17 0.60
CA ASP A 161 23.33 9.99 1.25
C ASP A 161 24.44 10.37 0.26
N VAL A 162 24.14 11.35 -0.60
CA VAL A 162 25.08 11.82 -1.63
C VAL A 162 26.31 12.48 -1.00
N GLU A 163 26.16 13.17 0.13
CA GLU A 163 27.27 13.80 0.84
C GLU A 163 28.23 12.74 1.41
N GLY A 164 27.72 11.71 2.09
CA GLY A 164 28.50 10.61 2.61
C GLY A 164 29.23 9.86 1.50
N LEU A 165 28.53 9.54 0.40
CA LEU A 165 29.15 8.89 -0.76
C LEU A 165 30.29 9.76 -1.35
N SER A 166 30.07 11.05 -1.52
CA SER A 166 31.09 11.99 -2.05
C SER A 166 32.29 12.06 -1.12
N ARG A 167 32.10 12.12 0.19
CA ARG A 167 33.16 12.10 1.20
C ARG A 167 33.96 10.80 1.12
N ARG A 168 33.31 9.66 0.96
CA ARG A 168 33.98 8.36 0.78
C ARG A 168 34.84 8.33 -0.49
N ALA A 169 34.31 8.83 -1.63
CA ALA A 169 35.05 8.92 -2.88
C ALA A 169 36.35 9.74 -2.73
N VAL A 170 36.27 10.89 -2.06
CA VAL A 170 37.44 11.75 -1.79
C VAL A 170 38.46 11.01 -0.89
N ASN A 171 38.01 10.34 0.17
CA ASN A 171 38.91 9.59 1.06
C ASN A 171 39.61 8.45 0.29
N MET A 172 38.89 7.69 -0.53
CA MET A 172 39.47 6.65 -1.38
C MET A 172 40.51 7.21 -2.35
N LEU A 173 40.24 8.37 -2.93
CA LEU A 173 41.20 9.05 -3.81
C LEU A 173 42.47 9.46 -3.06
N PHE A 174 42.38 9.99 -1.85
CA PHE A 174 43.53 10.30 -1.00
C PHE A 174 44.32 9.04 -0.57
N GLU A 175 43.62 7.96 -0.22
CA GLU A 175 44.28 6.67 0.04
C GLU A 175 45.10 6.23 -1.16
N LYS A 176 44.50 6.30 -2.35
CA LYS A 176 45.16 5.90 -3.61
C LYS A 176 46.36 6.76 -3.97
N ILE A 177 46.28 8.07 -3.74
CA ILE A 177 47.40 9.02 -3.98
C ILE A 177 48.56 8.70 -3.03
N ASN A 178 48.31 8.41 -1.76
CA ASN A 178 49.32 8.23 -0.75
C ASN A 178 49.96 6.83 -0.76
N THR A 179 49.19 5.78 -1.05
CA THR A 179 49.62 4.39 -0.92
C THR A 179 49.71 3.65 -2.26
N GLY A 180 49.21 4.22 -3.35
CA GLY A 180 49.11 3.58 -4.65
C GLY A 180 47.94 2.62 -4.80
N HIS A 181 47.21 2.31 -3.75
CA HIS A 181 46.05 1.42 -3.75
C HIS A 181 45.00 1.89 -2.74
N VAL A 182 43.76 1.36 -2.81
CA VAL A 182 42.72 1.53 -1.79
C VAL A 182 42.47 0.22 -1.06
N ILE A 183 42.06 0.31 0.20
CA ILE A 183 41.81 -0.88 1.04
C ILE A 183 40.52 -1.58 0.60
N GLU A 184 39.52 -0.78 0.24
CA GLU A 184 38.21 -1.25 -0.22
C GLU A 184 37.92 -0.68 -1.60
N GLN A 185 38.01 -1.51 -2.63
CA GLN A 185 37.94 -1.09 -4.04
C GLN A 185 36.53 -0.66 -4.46
N ASP A 186 35.49 -1.36 -3.96
CA ASP A 186 34.11 -1.07 -4.24
C ASP A 186 33.39 -0.74 -2.96
N TYR A 187 32.76 0.42 -2.91
CA TYR A 187 31.96 0.86 -1.78
C TYR A 187 30.52 1.10 -2.23
N TYR A 188 29.58 0.46 -1.54
CA TYR A 188 28.15 0.61 -1.81
C TYR A 188 27.44 1.25 -0.62
N ALA A 189 26.93 2.47 -0.84
CA ALA A 189 26.12 3.17 0.15
C ALA A 189 24.67 2.70 0.12
N ASP A 190 24.07 2.59 1.29
CA ASP A 190 22.66 2.26 1.43
C ASP A 190 21.77 3.43 1.00
N VAL A 191 20.53 3.09 0.61
CA VAL A 191 19.47 4.03 0.32
C VAL A 191 18.33 3.80 1.31
N GLU A 192 17.87 4.87 1.95
CA GLU A 192 16.81 4.84 2.96
C GLU A 192 15.45 5.09 2.29
N LEU A 193 14.44 4.28 2.64
CA LEU A 193 13.05 4.57 2.30
C LEU A 193 12.44 5.45 3.40
N ILE A 194 12.12 6.70 3.05
CA ILE A 194 11.42 7.64 3.93
C ILE A 194 9.95 7.66 3.56
N ILE A 195 9.11 7.08 4.40
CA ILE A 195 7.67 7.02 4.19
C ILE A 195 7.05 8.35 4.64
N ARG A 196 6.26 8.96 3.74
CA ARG A 196 5.49 10.18 3.98
C ARG A 196 4.04 10.00 3.54
N LYS A 197 3.38 11.02 3.01
CA LYS A 197 1.92 11.01 2.72
C LYS A 197 1.56 10.80 1.24
N SER A 198 2.50 10.50 0.37
CA SER A 198 2.23 10.26 -1.06
C SER A 198 1.88 8.81 -1.41
N THR A 199 1.73 7.98 -0.41
CA THR A 199 1.33 6.57 -0.55
C THR A 199 0.19 6.29 0.40
N ARG A 200 -0.77 5.49 -0.05
CA ARG A 200 -1.86 4.95 0.77
C ARG A 200 -1.86 3.43 0.71
N MET A 201 -2.36 2.82 1.75
CA MET A 201 -2.69 1.40 1.68
C MET A 201 -4.00 1.25 0.91
N LEU A 202 -4.05 0.30 -0.01
CA LEU A 202 -5.30 -0.11 -0.62
C LEU A 202 -6.00 -1.06 0.34
N ASP A 203 -7.24 -0.74 0.66
CA ASP A 203 -8.09 -1.67 1.37
C ASP A 203 -8.37 -2.85 0.45
N ASN A 204 -8.02 -4.03 0.92
CA ASN A 204 -8.37 -5.26 0.24
C ASN A 204 -9.51 -5.92 1.00
N GLY A 205 -10.53 -6.33 0.25
CA GLY A 205 -11.55 -7.22 0.78
C GLY A 205 -10.97 -8.59 1.13
N PRO A 206 -11.75 -9.45 1.81
CA PRO A 206 -11.28 -10.74 2.31
C PRO A 206 -10.80 -11.71 1.23
N PHE A 207 -11.02 -11.41 -0.04
CA PHE A 207 -10.51 -12.17 -1.19
C PHE A 207 -9.43 -11.43 -1.98
N GLY A 208 -8.87 -10.34 -1.41
CA GLY A 208 -7.84 -9.52 -2.05
C GLY A 208 -8.34 -8.61 -3.17
N GLU A 209 -9.65 -8.39 -3.27
CA GLU A 209 -10.24 -7.38 -4.14
C GLU A 209 -10.03 -5.97 -3.58
N GLU A 210 -9.86 -5.00 -4.46
CA GLU A 210 -9.78 -3.59 -4.08
C GLU A 210 -11.09 -3.13 -3.45
N ALA A 211 -11.02 -2.51 -2.27
CA ALA A 211 -12.18 -1.98 -1.58
C ALA A 211 -12.62 -0.64 -2.21
N ALA A 212 -13.93 -0.47 -2.33
CA ALA A 212 -14.51 0.81 -2.72
C ALA A 212 -14.45 1.80 -1.56
N THR A 213 -14.08 3.06 -1.82
CA THR A 213 -14.19 4.12 -0.81
C THR A 213 -15.66 4.54 -0.62
N PRO A 214 -16.05 5.02 0.57
CA PRO A 214 -17.43 5.50 0.80
C PRO A 214 -17.88 6.55 -0.22
N GLU A 215 -16.98 7.42 -0.66
CA GLU A 215 -17.23 8.49 -1.62
C GLU A 215 -17.52 7.96 -3.03
N SER A 216 -17.01 6.78 -3.37
CA SER A 216 -17.26 6.13 -4.66
C SER A 216 -18.66 5.50 -4.77
N ILE A 217 -19.34 5.32 -3.62
CA ILE A 217 -20.69 4.73 -3.56
C ILE A 217 -21.74 5.84 -3.73
N VAL A 218 -22.17 6.07 -4.96
CA VAL A 218 -23.18 7.09 -5.27
C VAL A 218 -24.52 6.42 -5.60
N ILE A 219 -25.52 6.65 -4.73
CA ILE A 219 -26.88 6.16 -4.96
C ILE A 219 -27.63 7.14 -5.87
N THR A 220 -28.03 6.70 -7.04
CA THR A 220 -28.77 7.51 -8.03
C THR A 220 -30.19 7.86 -7.55
N LYS A 221 -30.81 8.87 -8.18
CA LYS A 221 -32.20 9.26 -7.86
C LYS A 221 -33.18 8.11 -8.11
N GLU A 222 -32.96 7.36 -9.19
CA GLU A 222 -33.76 6.19 -9.57
C GLU A 222 -33.65 5.07 -8.54
N GLU A 223 -32.44 4.80 -8.03
CA GLU A 223 -32.23 3.82 -6.97
C GLU A 223 -32.88 4.25 -5.66
N LYS A 224 -32.75 5.51 -5.26
CA LYS A 224 -33.45 6.06 -4.09
C LYS A 224 -34.98 5.92 -4.20
N SER A 225 -35.53 6.13 -5.38
CA SER A 225 -36.96 5.97 -5.62
C SER A 225 -37.39 4.50 -5.52
N ARG A 226 -36.59 3.56 -6.04
CA ARG A 226 -36.84 2.11 -5.90
C ARG A 226 -36.75 1.64 -4.47
N LEU A 227 -35.78 2.12 -3.70
CA LEU A 227 -35.64 1.79 -2.29
C LEU A 227 -36.91 2.20 -1.51
N ARG A 228 -37.39 3.43 -1.72
CA ARG A 228 -38.60 3.94 -1.04
C ARG A 228 -39.89 3.22 -1.43
N ALA A 229 -39.95 2.66 -2.62
CA ALA A 229 -41.12 1.92 -3.12
C ALA A 229 -41.10 0.42 -2.76
N GLY A 230 -39.96 -0.12 -2.33
CA GLY A 230 -39.72 -1.55 -2.28
C GLY A 230 -40.23 -2.27 -1.03
N ASN A 231 -40.63 -1.55 0.02
CA ASN A 231 -41.03 -2.14 1.33
C ASN A 231 -40.02 -3.19 1.84
N PHE A 232 -38.74 -2.89 1.75
CA PHE A 232 -37.67 -3.79 2.14
C PHE A 232 -37.61 -3.97 3.67
N ARG A 233 -37.23 -5.18 4.11
CA ARG A 233 -37.10 -5.55 5.52
C ARG A 233 -35.67 -5.98 5.82
N VAL A 234 -35.07 -5.38 6.81
CA VAL A 234 -33.69 -5.62 7.23
C VAL A 234 -33.64 -6.14 8.67
N ALA A 235 -32.77 -7.10 8.94
CA ALA A 235 -32.40 -7.49 10.29
C ALA A 235 -30.96 -7.11 10.58
N ILE A 236 -30.65 -6.88 11.87
CA ILE A 236 -29.31 -6.53 12.34
C ILE A 236 -28.90 -7.55 13.40
N SER A 237 -27.69 -8.11 13.26
CA SER A 237 -27.14 -9.06 14.22
C SER A 237 -25.76 -8.60 14.70
N PHE A 238 -25.68 -8.13 15.93
CA PHE A 238 -24.44 -7.73 16.56
C PHE A 238 -23.82 -8.83 17.39
N HIS A 239 -22.48 -8.90 17.39
CA HIS A 239 -21.73 -9.72 18.32
C HIS A 239 -21.87 -9.26 19.77
N TYR A 240 -21.98 -7.92 19.97
CA TYR A 240 -22.18 -7.27 21.27
C TYR A 240 -22.64 -5.82 21.09
N THR A 241 -23.60 -5.36 21.87
CA THR A 241 -24.16 -4.00 21.81
C THR A 241 -23.78 -3.08 22.97
N GLY A 242 -23.13 -3.59 24.01
CA GLY A 242 -22.83 -2.84 25.22
C GLY A 242 -21.68 -1.84 25.13
N THR A 243 -21.37 -1.30 23.95
CA THR A 243 -20.34 -0.29 23.76
C THR A 243 -20.86 0.89 22.95
N SER A 244 -20.30 2.09 23.19
CA SER A 244 -20.61 3.28 22.40
C SER A 244 -20.32 3.09 20.91
N TRP A 245 -19.34 2.23 20.56
CA TRP A 245 -19.03 1.87 19.19
C TRP A 245 -20.20 1.15 18.52
N ALA A 246 -20.77 0.15 19.16
CA ALA A 246 -21.93 -0.58 18.65
C ALA A 246 -23.19 0.29 18.58
N GLU A 247 -23.41 1.13 19.58
CA GLU A 247 -24.52 2.10 19.60
C GLU A 247 -24.45 3.09 18.43
N LEU A 248 -23.25 3.58 18.10
CA LEU A 248 -23.04 4.47 16.95
C LEU A 248 -23.29 3.77 15.62
N HIS A 249 -22.88 2.50 15.48
CA HIS A 249 -23.18 1.71 14.29
C HIS A 249 -24.68 1.47 14.13
N GLU A 250 -25.35 1.03 15.19
CA GLU A 250 -26.80 0.83 15.14
C GLU A 250 -27.54 2.12 14.79
N LYS A 251 -27.17 3.24 15.41
CA LYS A 251 -27.76 4.53 15.13
C LYS A 251 -27.58 4.92 13.67
N GLY A 252 -26.34 4.84 13.12
CA GLY A 252 -26.07 5.19 11.73
C GLY A 252 -26.87 4.33 10.74
N ILE A 253 -26.96 3.01 11.01
CA ILE A 253 -27.77 2.10 10.20
C ILE A 253 -29.25 2.49 10.23
N ARG A 254 -29.79 2.77 11.41
CA ARG A 254 -31.19 3.17 11.57
C ARG A 254 -31.49 4.48 10.85
N ASP A 255 -30.67 5.50 11.09
CA ASP A 255 -30.84 6.83 10.51
C ASP A 255 -30.83 6.77 8.96
N GLU A 256 -29.98 5.93 8.35
CA GLU A 256 -29.89 5.79 6.92
C GLU A 256 -31.06 4.95 6.35
N LEU A 257 -31.42 3.82 6.94
CA LEU A 257 -32.51 2.96 6.48
C LEU A 257 -33.88 3.68 6.57
N GLU A 258 -34.09 4.48 7.60
CA GLU A 258 -35.32 5.27 7.81
C GLU A 258 -35.53 6.29 6.67
N GLN A 259 -34.48 6.91 6.14
CA GLN A 259 -34.58 7.85 5.01
C GLN A 259 -35.21 7.21 3.75
N TYR A 260 -35.08 5.89 3.62
CA TYR A 260 -35.62 5.13 2.50
C TYR A 260 -36.90 4.36 2.85
N GLY A 261 -37.42 4.47 4.07
CA GLY A 261 -38.60 3.73 4.52
C GLY A 261 -38.37 2.23 4.58
N ILE A 262 -37.16 1.80 4.92
CA ILE A 262 -36.80 0.38 5.06
C ILE A 262 -37.03 -0.06 6.51
N ASP A 263 -37.82 -1.12 6.70
CA ASP A 263 -38.19 -1.61 8.01
C ASP A 263 -37.07 -2.47 8.66
N ILE A 264 -36.66 -2.10 9.87
CA ILE A 264 -35.79 -2.95 10.70
C ILE A 264 -36.68 -3.89 11.52
N ILE A 265 -36.72 -5.16 11.11
CA ILE A 265 -37.62 -6.16 11.71
C ILE A 265 -37.05 -6.86 12.96
N SER A 266 -35.72 -6.85 13.10
CA SER A 266 -35.03 -7.48 14.22
C SER A 266 -33.68 -6.83 14.47
N VAL A 267 -33.30 -6.66 15.73
CA VAL A 267 -31.94 -6.32 16.17
C VAL A 267 -31.58 -7.32 17.28
N THR A 268 -30.46 -8.01 17.13
CA THR A 268 -30.03 -9.04 18.11
C THR A 268 -28.63 -8.73 18.63
N ASP A 269 -28.38 -9.12 19.88
CA ASP A 269 -27.10 -9.04 20.59
C ASP A 269 -26.68 -10.46 20.98
N ALA A 270 -25.53 -10.87 20.55
CA ALA A 270 -24.99 -12.20 20.83
C ALA A 270 -24.17 -12.27 22.14
N HIS A 271 -23.89 -11.13 22.78
CA HIS A 271 -23.05 -11.06 23.99
C HIS A 271 -21.73 -11.82 23.86
N PHE A 272 -21.09 -11.79 22.68
CA PHE A 272 -19.90 -12.56 22.30
C PHE A 272 -20.08 -14.10 22.35
N ASP A 273 -21.31 -14.59 22.39
CA ASP A 273 -21.62 -16.03 22.38
C ASP A 273 -22.04 -16.46 20.95
N ALA A 274 -21.18 -17.23 20.31
CA ALA A 274 -21.42 -17.75 18.96
C ALA A 274 -22.64 -18.69 18.90
N SER A 275 -22.88 -19.48 19.93
CA SER A 275 -24.03 -20.37 20.01
C SER A 275 -25.34 -19.59 20.11
N LEU A 276 -25.35 -18.51 20.90
CA LEU A 276 -26.48 -17.59 20.98
C LEU A 276 -26.72 -16.91 19.63
N GLN A 277 -25.65 -16.41 18.99
CA GLN A 277 -25.77 -15.81 17.66
C GLN A 277 -26.34 -16.80 16.64
N ASN A 278 -25.88 -18.04 16.61
CA ASN A 278 -26.39 -19.07 15.72
C ASN A 278 -27.89 -19.29 15.91
N ALA A 279 -28.36 -19.34 17.14
CA ALA A 279 -29.81 -19.46 17.44
C ALA A 279 -30.60 -18.22 16.98
N GLN A 280 -30.04 -17.02 17.19
CA GLN A 280 -30.64 -15.75 16.73
C GLN A 280 -30.69 -15.65 15.21
N LEU A 281 -29.61 -16.05 14.49
CA LEU A 281 -29.55 -16.09 13.03
C LEU A 281 -30.57 -17.06 12.44
N GLU A 282 -30.82 -18.20 13.08
CA GLU A 282 -31.90 -19.11 12.68
C GLU A 282 -33.27 -18.44 12.81
N GLY A 283 -33.52 -17.73 13.91
CA GLY A 283 -34.73 -16.93 14.10
C GLY A 283 -34.91 -15.86 13.03
N ILE A 284 -33.83 -15.17 12.67
CA ILE A 284 -33.82 -14.18 11.56
C ILE A 284 -34.09 -14.86 10.22
N ARG A 285 -33.45 -16.01 9.94
CA ARG A 285 -33.66 -16.78 8.72
C ARG A 285 -35.11 -17.17 8.48
N LEU A 286 -35.83 -17.57 9.53
CA LEU A 286 -37.24 -17.89 9.45
C LEU A 286 -38.14 -16.70 9.11
N GLN A 287 -37.72 -15.47 9.47
CA GLN A 287 -38.44 -14.24 9.14
C GLN A 287 -38.21 -13.79 7.68
N LYS A 288 -37.19 -14.36 6.99
CA LYS A 288 -36.83 -14.06 5.59
C LYS A 288 -36.70 -12.55 5.32
N PRO A 289 -35.81 -11.82 6.00
CA PRO A 289 -35.53 -10.43 5.65
C PRO A 289 -34.89 -10.36 4.24
N ASP A 290 -35.05 -9.21 3.60
CA ASP A 290 -34.39 -8.95 2.29
C ASP A 290 -32.87 -8.85 2.46
N ALA A 291 -32.43 -8.25 3.57
CA ALA A 291 -31.01 -8.17 3.92
C ALA A 291 -30.76 -8.32 5.43
N VAL A 292 -29.55 -8.75 5.77
CA VAL A 292 -29.06 -8.82 7.14
C VAL A 292 -27.72 -8.09 7.20
N ILE A 293 -27.60 -7.15 8.16
CA ILE A 293 -26.34 -6.49 8.48
C ILE A 293 -25.81 -7.14 9.73
N ALA A 294 -24.60 -7.69 9.72
CA ALA A 294 -24.10 -8.50 10.81
C ALA A 294 -22.64 -8.26 11.15
N ILE A 295 -22.33 -8.43 12.44
CA ILE A 295 -20.96 -8.60 12.96
C ILE A 295 -20.89 -10.03 13.53
N PRO A 296 -20.06 -10.92 12.98
CA PRO A 296 -19.88 -12.26 13.53
C PRO A 296 -19.32 -12.23 14.94
N ALA A 297 -19.88 -13.04 15.85
CA ALA A 297 -19.36 -13.22 17.20
C ALA A 297 -18.11 -14.11 17.22
N ASP A 298 -18.00 -15.02 16.25
CA ASP A 298 -16.85 -15.87 16.00
C ASP A 298 -16.82 -16.26 14.52
N ASP A 299 -15.64 -16.18 13.90
CA ASP A 299 -15.49 -16.38 12.45
C ASP A 299 -15.63 -17.86 12.02
N LYS A 300 -15.35 -18.80 12.92
CA LYS A 300 -15.39 -20.24 12.66
C LYS A 300 -16.73 -20.86 13.05
N GLU A 301 -17.21 -20.51 14.24
CA GLU A 301 -18.39 -21.14 14.83
C GLU A 301 -19.70 -20.64 14.22
N THR A 302 -19.73 -19.40 13.68
CA THR A 302 -20.96 -18.82 13.10
C THR A 302 -21.07 -19.00 11.58
N LYS A 303 -20.01 -19.45 10.90
CA LYS A 303 -19.93 -19.51 9.44
C LYS A 303 -21.04 -20.32 8.77
N GLU A 304 -21.37 -21.48 9.31
CA GLU A 304 -22.38 -22.35 8.70
C GLU A 304 -23.77 -21.71 8.78
N GLN A 305 -24.08 -21.05 9.89
CA GLN A 305 -25.34 -20.36 10.05
C GLN A 305 -25.47 -19.15 9.12
N PHE A 306 -24.38 -18.41 8.91
CA PHE A 306 -24.35 -17.34 7.90
C PHE A 306 -24.48 -17.87 6.47
N ARG A 307 -23.91 -19.04 6.14
CA ARG A 307 -24.11 -19.70 4.85
C ARG A 307 -25.57 -20.09 4.61
N GLU A 308 -26.23 -20.63 5.61
CA GLU A 308 -27.66 -20.94 5.51
C GLU A 308 -28.51 -19.67 5.36
N LEU A 309 -28.18 -18.61 6.08
CA LEU A 309 -28.87 -17.33 5.96
C LEU A 309 -28.67 -16.68 4.60
N ALA A 310 -27.48 -16.82 3.99
CA ALA A 310 -27.16 -16.29 2.66
C ALA A 310 -28.04 -16.88 1.54
N LYS A 311 -28.66 -18.05 1.76
CA LYS A 311 -29.57 -18.66 0.79
C LYS A 311 -30.91 -17.95 0.68
N VAL A 312 -31.29 -17.17 1.69
CA VAL A 312 -32.62 -16.52 1.78
C VAL A 312 -32.57 -15.00 1.93
N SER A 313 -31.42 -14.44 2.30
CA SER A 313 -31.24 -13.01 2.56
C SER A 313 -29.91 -12.54 1.99
N LYS A 314 -29.82 -11.26 1.63
CA LYS A 314 -28.54 -10.61 1.29
C LYS A 314 -27.76 -10.29 2.56
N LEU A 315 -26.47 -10.65 2.61
CA LEU A 315 -25.64 -10.38 3.79
C LEU A 315 -24.72 -9.20 3.54
N VAL A 316 -24.65 -8.31 4.53
CA VAL A 316 -23.66 -7.23 4.64
C VAL A 316 -22.94 -7.44 5.96
N PHE A 317 -21.63 -7.61 5.90
CA PHE A 317 -20.83 -7.74 7.11
C PHE A 317 -20.23 -6.39 7.53
N LEU A 318 -20.08 -6.20 8.84
CA LEU A 318 -19.31 -5.11 9.43
C LEU A 318 -18.07 -5.70 10.11
N SER A 319 -16.94 -5.03 9.93
CA SER A 319 -15.62 -5.36 10.47
C SER A 319 -14.98 -6.63 9.88
N ASN A 320 -15.62 -7.78 9.93
CA ASN A 320 -15.05 -9.05 9.49
C ASN A 320 -16.08 -9.96 8.80
N VAL A 321 -15.58 -10.90 8.03
CA VAL A 321 -16.38 -11.92 7.32
C VAL A 321 -16.00 -13.29 7.90
N PRO A 322 -16.98 -14.19 8.18
CA PRO A 322 -16.68 -15.53 8.66
C PRO A 322 -15.72 -16.28 7.75
N GLU A 323 -14.88 -17.14 8.34
CA GLU A 323 -13.88 -17.90 7.59
C GLU A 323 -14.50 -18.73 6.45
N ASN A 324 -13.80 -18.74 5.32
CA ASN A 324 -14.18 -19.56 4.16
C ASN A 324 -15.62 -19.32 3.62
N MET A 325 -16.15 -18.11 3.78
CA MET A 325 -17.34 -17.70 3.05
C MET A 325 -17.03 -17.62 1.55
N GLU A 326 -17.96 -18.05 0.71
CA GLU A 326 -17.80 -17.96 -0.75
C GLU A 326 -17.93 -16.49 -1.21
N LYS A 327 -17.11 -16.07 -2.18
CA LYS A 327 -17.06 -14.69 -2.69
C LYS A 327 -18.43 -14.09 -3.05
N ASN A 328 -19.38 -14.92 -3.50
CA ASN A 328 -20.71 -14.47 -3.93
C ASN A 328 -21.82 -14.75 -2.89
N SER A 329 -21.46 -15.20 -1.68
CA SER A 329 -22.45 -15.52 -0.63
C SER A 329 -22.84 -14.32 0.22
N TYR A 330 -22.19 -13.19 0.05
CA TYR A 330 -22.51 -11.91 0.68
C TYR A 330 -22.34 -10.74 -0.28
N VAL A 331 -22.90 -9.58 0.05
CA VAL A 331 -22.87 -8.37 -0.80
C VAL A 331 -21.55 -7.63 -0.63
N CYS A 332 -21.21 -7.28 0.60
CA CYS A 332 -19.96 -6.57 0.94
C CYS A 332 -19.62 -6.74 2.41
N CYS A 333 -18.39 -6.37 2.75
CA CYS A 333 -17.95 -6.11 4.11
C CYS A 333 -17.58 -4.62 4.24
N VAL A 334 -18.07 -3.97 5.28
CA VAL A 334 -17.74 -2.60 5.62
C VAL A 334 -16.83 -2.62 6.84
N SER A 335 -15.57 -2.20 6.69
CA SER A 335 -14.60 -2.18 7.78
C SER A 335 -13.68 -0.97 7.68
N VAL A 336 -12.91 -0.72 8.73
CA VAL A 336 -11.76 0.19 8.71
C VAL A 336 -10.53 -0.58 8.23
N ASN A 337 -9.51 0.15 7.76
CA ASN A 337 -8.23 -0.45 7.39
C ASN A 337 -7.43 -0.83 8.65
N GLU A 338 -7.66 -2.03 9.16
CA GLU A 338 -7.01 -2.52 10.39
C GLU A 338 -5.50 -2.71 10.21
N ILE A 339 -5.05 -3.02 8.99
CA ILE A 339 -3.61 -3.13 8.68
C ILE A 339 -2.96 -1.75 8.80
N GLU A 340 -3.57 -0.71 8.23
CA GLU A 340 -3.08 0.67 8.34
C GLU A 340 -3.08 1.15 9.79
N ASN A 341 -4.11 0.83 10.55
CA ASN A 341 -4.16 1.09 12.00
C ASN A 341 -2.96 0.44 12.71
N GLY A 342 -2.68 -0.82 12.44
CA GLY A 342 -1.53 -1.54 13.00
C GLY A 342 -0.19 -0.90 12.61
N VAL A 343 -0.01 -0.56 11.34
CA VAL A 343 1.19 0.13 10.83
C VAL A 343 1.37 1.49 11.49
N ASN A 344 0.31 2.28 11.63
CA ASN A 344 0.36 3.60 12.26
C ASN A 344 0.73 3.50 13.74
N VAL A 345 0.18 2.54 14.47
CA VAL A 345 0.55 2.27 15.88
C VAL A 345 2.01 1.86 15.97
N GLY A 346 2.47 0.93 15.12
CA GLY A 346 3.87 0.50 15.07
C GLY A 346 4.83 1.66 14.76
N ARG A 347 4.46 2.54 13.83
CA ARG A 347 5.25 3.74 13.50
C ARG A 347 5.35 4.72 14.66
N MET A 348 4.22 5.03 15.31
CA MET A 348 4.19 5.89 16.50
C MET A 348 5.04 5.33 17.63
N MET A 349 4.98 4.02 17.87
CA MET A 349 5.85 3.33 18.84
C MET A 349 7.32 3.46 18.45
N GLY A 350 7.67 3.21 17.18
CA GLY A 350 9.03 3.33 16.68
C GLY A 350 9.60 4.75 16.85
N GLU A 351 8.81 5.77 16.54
CA GLU A 351 9.20 7.18 16.77
C GLU A 351 9.43 7.48 18.26
N TYR A 352 8.52 7.04 19.13
CA TYR A 352 8.65 7.23 20.57
C TYR A 352 9.87 6.51 21.17
N CYS A 353 10.18 5.33 20.65
CA CYS A 353 11.27 4.49 21.12
C CYS A 353 12.63 4.82 20.49
N LYS A 354 12.68 5.69 19.50
CA LYS A 354 13.90 6.04 18.74
C LYS A 354 15.08 6.38 19.65
N GLY A 355 16.17 5.64 19.51
CA GLY A 355 17.38 5.80 20.34
C GLY A 355 17.27 5.26 21.76
N LYS A 356 16.21 4.52 22.11
CA LYS A 356 16.02 3.87 23.41
C LYS A 356 16.00 2.35 23.24
N HIS A 357 16.58 1.64 24.19
CA HIS A 357 16.37 0.20 24.32
C HIS A 357 15.09 -0.02 25.11
N VAL A 358 14.06 -0.60 24.50
CA VAL A 358 12.74 -0.79 25.12
C VAL A 358 12.25 -2.22 24.88
N GLU A 359 11.52 -2.75 25.86
CA GLU A 359 10.69 -3.94 25.70
C GLU A 359 9.25 -3.48 25.48
N ALA A 360 8.61 -3.96 24.41
CA ALA A 360 7.24 -3.63 24.08
C ALA A 360 6.32 -4.85 24.27
N GLY A 361 5.21 -4.64 24.96
CA GLY A 361 4.13 -5.62 25.08
C GLY A 361 2.94 -5.25 24.18
N PHE A 362 2.35 -6.23 23.52
CA PHE A 362 1.15 -6.05 22.72
C PHE A 362 -0.04 -6.67 23.46
N ILE A 363 -1.12 -5.88 23.63
CA ILE A 363 -2.41 -6.39 24.09
C ILE A 363 -3.28 -6.49 22.85
N ILE A 364 -3.66 -7.70 22.48
CA ILE A 364 -4.53 -7.96 21.34
C ILE A 364 -5.87 -8.50 21.84
N HIS A 365 -6.95 -8.06 21.18
CA HIS A 365 -8.26 -8.63 21.35
C HIS A 365 -8.42 -9.73 20.31
N GLY A 366 -8.52 -10.97 20.74
CA GLY A 366 -8.69 -12.09 19.81
C GLY A 366 -9.05 -13.37 20.51
N CYS A 367 -9.88 -14.16 19.89
CA CYS A 367 -10.27 -15.48 20.36
C CYS A 367 -9.23 -16.56 20.05
N ASP A 368 -8.34 -16.33 19.09
CA ASP A 368 -7.26 -17.25 18.75
C ASP A 368 -5.88 -16.58 18.90
N LEU A 369 -4.97 -17.28 19.57
CA LEU A 369 -3.57 -16.94 19.72
C LEU A 369 -2.87 -16.94 18.35
N TYR A 370 -2.80 -15.80 17.69
CA TYR A 370 -1.77 -15.59 16.68
C TYR A 370 -0.40 -15.55 17.39
N ARG A 371 0.29 -16.67 17.34
CA ARG A 371 1.68 -16.76 17.78
C ARG A 371 2.50 -15.96 16.78
N ILE A 372 2.83 -14.72 17.11
CA ILE A 372 3.85 -13.96 16.38
C ILE A 372 5.19 -14.63 16.71
N THR A 373 5.63 -15.55 15.85
CA THR A 373 6.96 -16.11 15.88
C THR A 373 7.82 -15.26 14.95
N GLY A 374 8.75 -14.52 15.55
CA GLY A 374 9.87 -13.92 14.84
C GLY A 374 9.68 -12.46 14.50
N ILE A 375 10.07 -11.60 15.45
CA ILE A 375 10.65 -10.29 15.14
C ILE A 375 12.15 -10.47 15.33
N PRO A 376 13.00 -10.19 14.31
CA PRO A 376 14.45 -10.18 14.48
C PRO A 376 14.91 -9.02 15.35
#